data_d5601f5bf5475e27d8d81703579f95c7
#
_entry.id   d5601f5bf5475e27d8d81703579f95c7
#
_cell.length_a   1.000
_cell.length_b   1.000
_cell.length_c   1.000
_cell.angle_alpha   90.00
_cell.angle_beta   90.00
_cell.angle_gamma   90.00
#
_symmetry.space_group_name_H-M   'P 1'
#
loop_
_entity.id
_entity.type
_entity.pdbx_description
1 polymer ?
#
loop_
_entity_poly.entity_id
_entity_poly.type
_entity_poly.pdbx_seq_one_letter_code
_entity_poly.pdbx_strand_id
1 'polypeptide(L)'
;MIRYKKYQNKNEKNVTTFNKWYARTVCEETVDIAALAEHMSTHNTPFSTGAIHGMLKDMVNCIKELLMDGKNVKIDDLGIFSVGIRSKGAVTPEDFSTQGNIIGVRLRARATGNLSSASLKLTAKLREYTEYSNGEVTPGGGAVSYTHLRAHETCAD
;
A
#
# COMPACT_ATOMS: atom_id res chain seq x y z
N MET A 1 15.03 -6.41 4.09
CA MET A 1 14.86 -7.57 3.18
C MET A 1 13.38 -7.88 3.12
N ILE A 2 12.80 -7.97 1.92
CA ILE A 2 11.37 -8.24 1.74
C ILE A 2 11.12 -9.73 1.93
N ARG A 3 10.22 -10.10 2.84
CA ARG A 3 9.82 -11.49 3.05
C ARG A 3 8.62 -11.84 2.18
N TYR A 4 8.57 -13.05 1.65
CA TYR A 4 7.44 -13.54 0.86
C TYR A 4 7.04 -14.95 1.27
N LYS A 5 5.76 -15.29 1.09
CA LYS A 5 5.24 -16.65 1.20
C LYS A 5 4.64 -17.11 -0.12
N LYS A 6 4.72 -18.41 -0.39
CA LYS A 6 4.08 -19.02 -1.54
C LYS A 6 2.62 -19.35 -1.23
N TYR A 7 1.75 -19.17 -2.21
CA TYR A 7 0.35 -19.61 -2.13
C TYR A 7 -0.08 -20.19 -3.47
N GLN A 8 -1.04 -21.10 -3.43
CA GLN A 8 -1.62 -21.71 -4.60
C GLN A 8 -2.91 -20.98 -4.99
N ASN A 9 -3.04 -20.59 -6.25
CA ASN A 9 -4.25 -19.96 -6.75
C ASN A 9 -5.36 -21.00 -6.92
N LYS A 10 -6.41 -20.89 -6.12
CA LYS A 10 -7.59 -21.77 -6.13
C LYS A 10 -8.78 -21.17 -6.89
N ASN A 11 -8.58 -20.10 -7.67
CA ASN A 11 -9.65 -19.47 -8.44
C ASN A 11 -9.93 -20.26 -9.73
N GLU A 12 -10.96 -21.09 -9.70
CA GLU A 12 -11.39 -21.94 -10.80
C GLU A 12 -11.89 -21.17 -12.02
N LYS A 13 -12.32 -19.92 -11.84
CA LYS A 13 -12.81 -19.07 -12.94
C LYS A 13 -11.71 -18.69 -13.95
N ASN A 14 -10.46 -18.83 -13.59
CA ASN A 14 -9.33 -18.51 -14.45
C ASN A 14 -8.46 -19.75 -14.68
N VAL A 15 -8.79 -20.51 -15.72
CA VAL A 15 -8.15 -21.79 -16.07
C VAL A 15 -6.64 -21.65 -16.26
N THR A 16 -6.17 -20.51 -16.77
CA THR A 16 -4.75 -20.28 -17.04
C THR A 16 -3.91 -20.12 -15.78
N THR A 17 -4.50 -19.70 -14.68
CA THR A 17 -3.81 -19.44 -13.40
C THR A 17 -4.22 -20.40 -12.29
N PHE A 18 -5.24 -21.22 -12.51
CA PHE A 18 -5.73 -22.21 -11.55
C PHE A 18 -4.62 -23.21 -11.16
N ASN A 19 -4.54 -23.53 -9.89
CA ASN A 19 -3.55 -24.44 -9.29
C ASN A 19 -2.07 -24.04 -9.45
N LYS A 20 -1.74 -22.86 -10.02
CA LYS A 20 -0.37 -22.38 -10.07
C LYS A 20 0.05 -21.73 -8.76
N TRP A 21 1.34 -21.81 -8.46
CA TRP A 21 1.92 -21.21 -7.27
C TRP A 21 2.42 -19.80 -7.56
N TYR A 22 2.13 -18.89 -6.64
CA TYR A 22 2.52 -17.47 -6.71
C TYR A 22 3.20 -17.06 -5.40
N ALA A 23 3.95 -15.97 -5.45
CA ALA A 23 4.52 -15.35 -4.26
C ALA A 23 3.66 -14.15 -3.83
N ARG A 24 3.49 -13.99 -2.51
CA ARG A 24 2.88 -12.82 -1.89
C ARG A 24 3.84 -12.30 -0.83
N THR A 25 4.01 -10.98 -0.76
CA THR A 25 4.78 -10.34 0.31
C THR A 25 4.13 -10.60 1.67
N VAL A 26 4.96 -10.73 2.69
CA VAL A 26 4.53 -10.75 4.09
C VAL A 26 4.70 -9.34 4.63
N CYS A 27 3.58 -8.68 4.96
CA CYS A 27 3.59 -7.42 5.68
C CYS A 27 3.83 -7.74 7.17
N GLU A 28 4.91 -7.23 7.73
CA GLU A 28 5.27 -7.46 9.14
C GLU A 28 4.63 -6.41 10.03
N GLU A 29 4.58 -5.17 9.54
CA GLU A 29 4.10 -4.03 10.30
C GLU A 29 3.63 -2.92 9.34
N THR A 30 2.62 -2.18 9.75
CA THR A 30 2.18 -0.97 9.09
C THR A 30 2.63 0.24 9.91
N VAL A 31 3.56 1.01 9.37
CA VAL A 31 4.11 2.20 10.00
C VAL A 31 3.21 3.40 9.71
N ASP A 32 2.65 4.00 10.74
CA ASP A 32 1.84 5.21 10.62
C ASP A 32 2.71 6.49 10.52
N ILE A 33 2.05 7.64 10.38
CA ILE A 33 2.76 8.93 10.21
C ILE A 33 3.54 9.34 11.47
N ALA A 34 3.10 8.91 12.65
CA ALA A 34 3.80 9.21 13.91
C ALA A 34 5.07 8.38 14.03
N ALA A 35 4.98 7.08 13.79
CA ALA A 35 6.13 6.18 13.77
C ALA A 35 7.11 6.51 12.63
N LEU A 36 6.60 6.97 11.46
CA LEU A 36 7.45 7.49 10.38
C LEU A 36 8.22 8.73 10.84
N ALA A 37 7.57 9.67 11.53
CA ALA A 37 8.23 10.87 12.04
C ALA A 37 9.30 10.55 13.09
N GLU A 38 9.02 9.57 13.96
CA GLU A 38 10.00 9.06 14.91
C GLU A 38 11.21 8.45 14.18
N HIS A 39 10.98 7.56 13.24
CA HIS A 39 12.04 6.99 12.41
C HIS A 39 12.88 8.07 11.71
N MET A 40 12.23 9.06 11.08
CA MET A 40 12.92 10.16 10.42
C MET A 40 13.81 10.96 11.40
N SER A 41 13.37 11.14 12.64
CA SER A 41 14.14 11.90 13.64
C SER A 41 15.44 11.20 14.07
N THR A 42 15.55 9.87 13.83
CA THR A 42 16.80 9.13 14.09
C THR A 42 17.89 9.35 13.04
N HIS A 43 17.58 9.96 11.90
CA HIS A 43 18.52 10.18 10.79
C HIS A 43 19.33 11.47 10.86
N ASN A 44 19.76 11.88 12.05
CA ASN A 44 20.60 13.07 12.26
C ASN A 44 20.02 14.36 11.61
N THR A 45 18.73 14.57 11.80
CA THR A 45 18.01 15.77 11.35
C THR A 45 18.00 16.85 12.43
N PRO A 46 18.02 18.15 12.08
CA PRO A 46 17.88 19.23 13.06
C PRO A 46 16.45 19.41 13.59
N PHE A 47 15.49 18.65 13.05
CA PHE A 47 14.07 18.79 13.39
C PHE A 47 13.66 17.82 14.50
N SER A 48 12.86 18.30 15.44
CA SER A 48 12.24 17.42 16.44
C SER A 48 11.19 16.49 15.81
N THR A 49 10.93 15.35 16.42
CA THR A 49 9.87 14.41 15.99
C THR A 49 8.53 15.11 15.81
N GLY A 50 8.16 16.03 16.73
CA GLY A 50 6.92 16.79 16.63
C GLY A 50 6.89 17.73 15.43
N ALA A 51 8.00 18.38 15.10
CA ALA A 51 8.10 19.23 13.92
C ALA A 51 7.98 18.42 12.63
N ILE A 52 8.63 17.26 12.55
CA ILE A 52 8.54 16.35 11.40
C ILE A 52 7.09 15.86 11.23
N HIS A 53 6.45 15.40 12.32
CA HIS A 53 5.07 14.94 12.29
C HIS A 53 4.10 16.03 11.82
N GLY A 54 4.27 17.28 12.29
CA GLY A 54 3.50 18.44 11.84
C GLY A 54 3.66 18.67 10.34
N MET A 55 4.90 18.75 9.85
CA MET A 55 5.20 18.95 8.43
C MET A 55 4.59 17.84 7.53
N LEU A 56 4.66 16.57 7.95
CA LEU A 56 4.08 15.48 7.21
C LEU A 56 2.55 15.58 7.13
N LYS A 57 1.88 15.96 8.22
CA LYS A 57 0.43 16.21 8.22
C LYS A 57 0.05 17.38 7.32
N ASP A 58 0.77 18.48 7.40
CA ASP A 58 0.50 19.64 6.56
C ASP A 58 0.73 19.34 5.09
N MET A 59 1.76 18.55 4.75
CA MET A 59 1.99 18.06 3.39
C MET A 59 0.78 17.29 2.86
N VAL A 60 0.22 16.36 3.64
CA VAL A 60 -0.96 15.58 3.24
C VAL A 60 -2.19 16.49 3.02
N ASN A 61 -2.39 17.46 3.89
CA ASN A 61 -3.49 18.42 3.78
C ASN A 61 -3.34 19.29 2.53
N CYS A 62 -2.15 19.83 2.26
CA CYS A 62 -1.86 20.62 1.08
C CYS A 62 -2.03 19.81 -0.22
N ILE A 63 -1.59 18.55 -0.23
CA ILE A 63 -1.82 17.65 -1.38
C ILE A 63 -3.33 17.50 -1.64
N LYS A 64 -4.12 17.24 -0.59
CA LYS A 64 -5.57 17.10 -0.72
C LYS A 64 -6.20 18.38 -1.30
N GLU A 65 -5.82 19.54 -0.79
CA GLU A 65 -6.32 20.84 -1.27
C GLU A 65 -6.02 21.05 -2.76
N LEU A 66 -4.77 20.87 -3.18
CA LEU A 66 -4.37 21.01 -4.57
C LEU A 66 -5.08 20.00 -5.50
N LEU A 67 -5.31 18.78 -5.04
CA LEU A 67 -6.05 17.77 -5.78
C LEU A 67 -7.51 18.14 -5.96
N MET A 68 -8.14 18.76 -4.95
CA MET A 68 -9.53 19.24 -5.05
C MET A 68 -9.65 20.45 -5.98
N ASP A 69 -8.59 21.22 -6.15
CA ASP A 69 -8.47 22.28 -7.17
C ASP A 69 -8.22 21.73 -8.59
N GLY A 70 -8.24 20.42 -8.79
CA GLY A 70 -7.99 19.78 -10.08
C GLY A 70 -6.52 19.74 -10.52
N LYS A 71 -5.59 20.03 -9.61
CA LYS A 71 -4.14 19.99 -9.88
C LYS A 71 -3.58 18.60 -9.60
N ASN A 72 -2.56 18.22 -10.35
CA ASN A 72 -1.76 17.03 -10.00
C ASN A 72 -0.58 17.47 -9.15
N VAL A 73 -0.25 16.67 -8.14
CA VAL A 73 0.89 16.93 -7.26
C VAL A 73 1.95 15.87 -7.52
N LYS A 74 3.13 16.31 -7.93
CA LYS A 74 4.31 15.46 -8.08
C LYS A 74 5.26 15.72 -6.91
N ILE A 75 5.62 14.65 -6.21
CA ILE A 75 6.72 14.63 -5.23
C ILE A 75 7.81 13.78 -5.86
N ASP A 76 8.98 14.38 -6.07
CA ASP A 76 10.11 13.68 -6.67
C ASP A 76 10.51 12.49 -5.80
N ASP A 77 10.87 11.38 -6.45
CA ASP A 77 11.23 10.11 -5.84
C ASP A 77 10.14 9.40 -5.02
N LEU A 78 8.95 10.01 -4.86
CA LEU A 78 7.80 9.41 -4.18
C LEU A 78 6.71 9.04 -5.18
N GLY A 79 6.11 10.03 -5.82
CA GLY A 79 5.01 9.73 -6.73
C GLY A 79 4.30 10.94 -7.30
N ILE A 80 3.38 10.65 -8.22
CA ILE A 80 2.44 11.62 -8.77
C ILE A 80 1.06 11.25 -8.27
N PHE A 81 0.41 12.20 -7.61
CA PHE A 81 -0.94 12.13 -7.10
C PHE A 81 -1.88 12.88 -8.03
N SER A 82 -3.03 12.29 -8.34
CA SER A 82 -4.06 12.89 -9.20
C SER A 82 -5.44 12.40 -8.81
N VAL A 83 -6.48 13.10 -9.22
CA VAL A 83 -7.87 12.68 -9.02
C VAL A 83 -8.44 12.14 -10.32
N GLY A 84 -9.09 11.00 -10.26
CA GLY A 84 -9.85 10.43 -11.36
C GLY A 84 -11.34 10.44 -11.07
N ILE A 85 -12.17 10.70 -12.09
CA ILE A 85 -13.62 10.64 -12.01
C ILE A 85 -14.07 9.21 -12.37
N ARG A 86 -15.03 8.69 -11.62
CA ARG A 86 -15.79 7.48 -11.96
C ARG A 86 -17.15 7.90 -12.48
N SER A 87 -17.48 7.46 -13.68
CA SER A 87 -18.76 7.79 -14.29
C SER A 87 -19.41 6.57 -14.96
N LYS A 88 -20.72 6.62 -15.11
CA LYS A 88 -21.48 5.77 -16.05
C LYS A 88 -21.51 6.47 -17.40
N GLY A 89 -21.52 5.70 -18.49
CA GLY A 89 -21.72 6.25 -19.83
C GLY A 89 -23.14 6.77 -20.04
N ALA A 90 -23.27 7.76 -20.90
CA ALA A 90 -24.52 8.18 -21.51
C ALA A 90 -24.47 7.90 -23.02
N VAL A 91 -25.62 7.84 -23.68
CA VAL A 91 -25.69 7.55 -25.12
C VAL A 91 -25.29 8.77 -25.93
N THR A 92 -25.73 9.96 -25.50
CA THR A 92 -25.36 11.22 -26.11
C THR A 92 -24.70 12.15 -25.10
N PRO A 93 -23.91 13.15 -25.51
CA PRO A 93 -23.34 14.16 -24.62
C PRO A 93 -24.39 14.92 -23.82
N GLU A 94 -25.56 15.18 -24.45
CA GLU A 94 -26.68 15.94 -23.88
C GLU A 94 -27.37 15.17 -22.75
N ASP A 95 -27.37 13.83 -22.81
CA ASP A 95 -27.90 12.94 -21.77
C ASP A 95 -26.96 12.82 -20.56
N PHE A 96 -25.72 13.29 -20.68
CA PHE A 96 -24.76 13.22 -19.61
C PHE A 96 -25.00 14.32 -18.57
N SER A 97 -25.34 13.94 -17.36
CA SER A 97 -25.47 14.85 -16.23
C SER A 97 -24.52 14.50 -15.09
N THR A 98 -24.05 15.52 -14.38
CA THR A 98 -23.18 15.34 -13.22
C THR A 98 -23.84 14.48 -12.15
N GLN A 99 -25.11 14.70 -11.88
CA GLN A 99 -25.87 13.99 -10.85
C GLN A 99 -26.21 12.55 -11.25
N GLY A 100 -26.50 12.30 -12.52
CA GLY A 100 -26.92 10.98 -13.00
C GLY A 100 -25.76 10.08 -13.37
N ASN A 101 -24.68 10.64 -13.89
CA ASN A 101 -23.61 9.87 -14.50
C ASN A 101 -22.32 9.84 -13.68
N ILE A 102 -22.01 10.87 -12.87
CA ILE A 102 -20.81 10.85 -12.03
C ILE A 102 -21.10 10.06 -10.74
N ILE A 103 -20.39 8.94 -10.57
CA ILE A 103 -20.51 8.07 -9.40
C ILE A 103 -19.66 8.60 -8.23
N GLY A 104 -18.56 9.27 -8.55
CA GLY A 104 -17.64 9.81 -7.55
C GLY A 104 -16.24 10.05 -8.09
N VAL A 105 -15.36 10.42 -7.19
CA VAL A 105 -13.93 10.66 -7.45
C VAL A 105 -13.08 9.64 -6.73
N ARG A 106 -11.89 9.37 -7.25
CA ARG A 106 -10.91 8.48 -6.63
C ARG A 106 -9.52 9.07 -6.72
N LEU A 107 -8.72 8.85 -5.70
CA LEU A 107 -7.29 9.13 -5.76
C LEU A 107 -6.61 8.14 -6.72
N ARG A 108 -5.69 8.66 -7.51
CA ARG A 108 -4.72 7.90 -8.29
C ARG A 108 -3.34 8.30 -7.83
N ALA A 109 -2.52 7.31 -7.50
CA ALA A 109 -1.12 7.52 -7.16
C ALA A 109 -0.26 6.64 -8.06
N ARG A 110 0.86 7.18 -8.56
CA ARG A 110 1.83 6.46 -9.36
C ARG A 110 3.23 6.78 -8.84
N ALA A 111 3.94 5.77 -8.40
CA ALA A 111 5.31 5.91 -7.92
C ALA A 111 6.26 6.45 -9.01
N THR A 112 7.23 7.25 -8.62
CA THR A 112 8.25 7.86 -9.49
C THR A 112 9.63 7.74 -8.87
N GLY A 113 10.67 7.99 -9.70
CA GLY A 113 12.05 8.00 -9.24
C GLY A 113 12.46 6.74 -8.49
N ASN A 114 12.99 6.89 -7.30
CA ASN A 114 13.53 5.80 -6.48
C ASN A 114 12.46 4.79 -6.05
N LEU A 115 11.18 5.17 -5.94
CA LEU A 115 10.07 4.27 -5.63
C LEU A 115 9.40 3.67 -6.87
N SER A 116 9.91 3.95 -8.09
CA SER A 116 9.40 3.29 -9.29
C SER A 116 9.66 1.78 -9.26
N SER A 117 8.77 1.01 -9.90
CA SER A 117 8.92 -0.46 -9.95
C SER A 117 10.26 -0.91 -10.52
N ALA A 118 10.83 -0.15 -11.47
CA ALA A 118 12.15 -0.44 -12.03
C ALA A 118 13.26 -0.29 -10.99
N SER A 119 13.28 0.83 -10.25
CA SER A 119 14.27 1.09 -9.20
C SER A 119 14.16 0.09 -8.04
N LEU A 120 12.93 -0.19 -7.58
CA LEU A 120 12.68 -1.15 -6.51
C LEU A 120 13.12 -2.57 -6.90
N LYS A 121 12.91 -2.98 -8.17
CA LYS A 121 13.34 -4.29 -8.67
C LYS A 121 14.87 -4.45 -8.62
N LEU A 122 15.62 -3.40 -8.89
CA LEU A 122 17.09 -3.44 -8.86
C LEU A 122 17.64 -3.55 -7.44
N THR A 123 16.97 -2.99 -6.46
CA THR A 123 17.44 -2.91 -5.06
C THR A 123 16.83 -3.96 -4.15
N ALA A 124 15.70 -4.57 -4.54
CA ALA A 124 14.95 -5.50 -3.70
C ALA A 124 15.72 -6.81 -3.45
N LYS A 125 15.89 -7.15 -2.16
CA LYS A 125 16.38 -8.46 -1.72
C LYS A 125 15.22 -9.24 -1.15
N LEU A 126 14.94 -10.43 -1.73
CA LEU A 126 13.79 -11.27 -1.37
C LEU A 126 14.26 -12.48 -0.54
N ARG A 127 13.47 -12.84 0.47
CA ARG A 127 13.67 -14.06 1.27
C ARG A 127 12.33 -14.75 1.51
N GLU A 128 12.31 -16.07 1.35
CA GLU A 128 11.13 -16.85 1.70
C GLU A 128 10.89 -16.81 3.22
N TYR A 129 9.65 -16.53 3.60
CA TYR A 129 9.23 -16.59 5.00
C TYR A 129 8.91 -18.04 5.36
N THR A 130 9.69 -18.61 6.25
CA THR A 130 9.42 -19.90 6.87
C THR A 130 9.08 -19.67 8.34
N GLU A 131 8.01 -20.26 8.83
CA GLU A 131 7.56 -20.12 10.23
C GLU A 131 8.61 -20.60 11.25
N TYR A 132 9.60 -21.37 10.78
CA TYR A 132 10.69 -21.91 11.59
C TYR A 132 11.93 -21.00 11.70
N SER A 133 11.91 -19.78 11.16
CA SER A 133 13.10 -18.90 11.19
C SER A 133 13.23 -18.06 12.46
N ASN A 134 12.29 -18.14 13.39
CA ASN A 134 12.43 -17.60 14.75
C ASN A 134 12.88 -18.77 15.63
N GLY A 135 14.20 -18.91 15.75
CA GLY A 135 14.80 -20.02 16.49
C GLY A 135 14.27 -20.17 17.91
N GLU A 136 13.51 -21.24 18.10
CA GLU A 136 13.53 -22.07 19.30
C GLU A 136 12.81 -23.36 18.97
N VAL A 137 13.59 -24.41 18.85
CA VAL A 137 13.09 -25.77 18.85
C VAL A 137 12.76 -26.13 20.30
N THR A 138 11.51 -26.10 20.69
CA THR A 138 11.02 -26.82 21.86
C THR A 138 10.48 -28.18 21.41
N PRO A 139 11.08 -29.27 21.81
CA PRO A 139 10.48 -30.59 21.59
C PRO A 139 9.41 -30.85 22.68
N GLY A 140 8.20 -31.09 22.23
CA GLY A 140 7.21 -31.75 23.08
C GLY A 140 5.91 -31.05 23.35
N GLY A 141 4.85 -31.51 22.72
CA GLY A 141 3.56 -31.75 23.33
C GLY A 141 2.59 -30.57 23.52
N GLY A 142 1.46 -30.64 22.86
CA GLY A 142 0.26 -29.96 23.32
C GLY A 142 -0.47 -29.16 22.23
N ALA A 143 -1.56 -29.72 21.74
CA ALA A 143 -2.53 -29.00 20.92
C ALA A 143 -3.05 -27.79 21.68
N VAL A 144 -2.77 -26.59 21.22
CA VAL A 144 -3.40 -25.35 21.69
C VAL A 144 -4.32 -24.85 20.58
N SER A 145 -5.61 -24.90 20.91
CA SER A 145 -6.68 -24.30 20.14
C SER A 145 -6.51 -22.77 20.11
N TYR A 146 -6.21 -22.21 18.95
CA TYR A 146 -6.22 -20.76 18.79
C TYR A 146 -7.62 -20.30 18.39
N THR A 147 -8.30 -19.67 19.34
CA THR A 147 -9.50 -18.88 19.07
C THR A 147 -9.15 -17.68 18.20
N HIS A 148 -9.87 -17.56 17.09
CA HIS A 148 -9.82 -16.47 16.12
C HIS A 148 -9.93 -15.09 16.79
N LEU A 149 -8.88 -14.31 16.74
CA LEU A 149 -8.98 -12.86 16.72
C LEU A 149 -8.86 -12.40 15.27
N ARG A 150 -9.99 -11.92 14.78
CA ARG A 150 -10.20 -11.42 13.42
C ARG A 150 -9.62 -10.02 13.33
N ALA A 151 -8.39 -9.88 12.88
CA ALA A 151 -7.87 -8.61 12.41
C ALA A 151 -7.93 -8.60 10.89
N HIS A 152 -8.90 -7.88 10.34
CA HIS A 152 -8.95 -7.50 8.94
C HIS A 152 -7.99 -6.34 8.73
N GLU A 153 -6.78 -6.61 8.29
CA GLU A 153 -5.96 -5.62 7.62
C GLU A 153 -5.58 -6.16 6.25
N THR A 154 -6.29 -5.67 5.27
CA THR A 154 -5.97 -5.86 3.86
C THR A 154 -4.86 -4.88 3.50
N CYS A 155 -3.65 -5.38 3.24
CA CYS A 155 -2.73 -4.66 2.36
C CYS A 155 -3.39 -4.65 0.98
N ALA A 156 -3.91 -3.50 0.59
CA ALA A 156 -4.57 -3.31 -0.70
C ALA A 156 -3.56 -3.51 -1.84
N ASP A 157 -3.93 -4.35 -2.79
CA ASP A 157 -3.30 -4.50 -4.11
C ASP A 157 -3.54 -3.25 -4.97
#